data_9184902953a03b72acbf5101f9d484a6
#
_entry.id   9184902953a03b72acbf5101f9d484a6
#
_cell.length_a   1.000
_cell.length_b   1.000
_cell.length_c   1.000
_cell.angle_alpha   90.00
_cell.angle_beta   90.00
_cell.angle_gamma   90.00
#
_symmetry.space_group_name_H-M   'P 1'
#
loop_
_entity.id
_entity.type
_entity.pdbx_description
1 polymer ?
#
loop_
_entity_poly.entity_id
_entity_poly.type
_entity_poly.pdbx_seq_one_letter_code
_entity_poly.pdbx_strand_id
1 'polypeptide(L)'
;MNIRQGTNINHNYDNFNFWQIDLKELPSRGRLYPKNAKIKARSMSVLEVKFLATLVPANATNICNELLEKCTILENFSYDDLILADREFLIFWIRLNSFINANGFIITIPECSGCKKKIEYTVKLLNLEFKYLDHPFVNSVYLSDLDITLPVRIPRYRDSSLIVEDDIDEVCLWIDTDNSMEEKYTFVSNLTANDFMTLKSHIDDNYCGVIKELTIECPHCGRTHNVKIEINDQNLFNNVDLSQILETITRIAKYSNLQITNDWSWVEVEVEQQIINKMIEEENQANQKEIAKAKSQMPAAPHGISKPSMPSMPHF
;
A
#
# COMPACT_ATOMS: atom_id res chain seq x y z
N MET A 1 -12.06 3.75 -11.01
CA MET A 1 -11.86 2.58 -10.14
C MET A 1 -12.92 2.59 -9.05
N ASN A 2 -13.92 1.68 -9.11
CA ASN A 2 -14.96 1.58 -8.08
C ASN A 2 -14.39 0.81 -6.87
N ILE A 3 -13.61 1.49 -6.04
CA ILE A 3 -12.86 0.91 -4.91
C ILE A 3 -13.76 0.73 -3.67
N ARG A 4 -14.96 1.30 -3.66
CA ARG A 4 -15.93 1.16 -2.57
C ARG A 4 -17.34 0.98 -3.10
N GLN A 5 -17.72 -0.22 -3.44
CA GLN A 5 -19.15 -0.57 -3.41
C GLN A 5 -19.53 -0.79 -1.96
N GLY A 6 -20.57 -0.10 -1.53
CA GLY A 6 -20.99 0.06 -0.16
C GLY A 6 -20.94 -1.21 0.67
N THR A 7 -20.32 -1.10 1.83
CA THR A 7 -20.32 -2.10 2.89
C THR A 7 -21.75 -2.31 3.39
N ASN A 8 -22.45 -3.32 2.86
CA ASN A 8 -23.52 -3.94 3.60
C ASN A 8 -22.86 -4.74 4.73
N ILE A 9 -22.77 -4.13 5.90
CA ILE A 9 -22.30 -4.75 7.13
C ILE A 9 -23.40 -5.72 7.58
N ASN A 10 -23.41 -6.91 7.01
CA ASN A 10 -24.17 -8.03 7.56
C ASN A 10 -23.24 -8.79 8.50
N HIS A 11 -23.50 -8.68 9.79
CA HIS A 11 -22.83 -9.39 10.89
C HIS A 11 -23.04 -10.92 10.85
N ASN A 12 -22.70 -11.58 9.76
CA ASN A 12 -22.65 -13.04 9.70
C ASN A 12 -21.18 -13.47 9.69
N TYR A 13 -20.71 -13.90 10.85
CA TYR A 13 -19.32 -14.21 11.21
C TYR A 13 -18.67 -15.38 10.46
N ASP A 14 -19.36 -16.07 9.56
CA ASP A 14 -18.87 -17.32 8.97
C ASP A 14 -18.34 -17.22 7.53
N ASN A 15 -18.36 -16.05 6.88
CA ASN A 15 -17.86 -15.97 5.52
C ASN A 15 -17.26 -14.58 5.25
N PHE A 16 -15.93 -14.52 5.15
CA PHE A 16 -15.28 -13.41 4.46
C PHE A 16 -15.92 -13.25 3.08
N ASN A 17 -16.52 -12.10 2.83
CA ASN A 17 -17.10 -11.82 1.53
C ASN A 17 -15.97 -11.61 0.52
N PHE A 18 -15.77 -12.58 -0.36
CA PHE A 18 -14.92 -12.42 -1.52
C PHE A 18 -15.67 -11.65 -2.61
N TRP A 19 -15.01 -10.62 -3.13
CA TRP A 19 -15.50 -9.84 -4.26
C TRP A 19 -14.88 -10.34 -5.56
N GLN A 20 -15.69 -10.51 -6.59
CA GLN A 20 -15.22 -10.82 -7.93
C GLN A 20 -14.47 -9.60 -8.48
N ILE A 21 -13.20 -9.80 -8.88
CA ILE A 21 -12.41 -8.79 -9.58
C ILE A 21 -12.71 -8.93 -11.09
N ASP A 22 -13.07 -7.84 -11.74
CA ASP A 22 -13.19 -7.83 -13.20
C ASP A 22 -11.77 -7.86 -13.79
N LEU A 23 -11.48 -8.90 -14.56
CA LEU A 23 -10.16 -9.07 -15.21
C LEU A 23 -9.79 -7.88 -16.12
N LYS A 24 -10.79 -7.14 -16.62
CA LYS A 24 -10.57 -5.93 -17.42
C LYS A 24 -10.05 -4.75 -16.60
N GLU A 25 -10.19 -4.77 -15.29
CA GLU A 25 -9.62 -3.75 -14.39
C GLU A 25 -8.16 -4.01 -14.07
N LEU A 26 -7.66 -5.23 -14.31
CA LEU A 26 -6.27 -5.59 -14.10
C LEU A 26 -5.36 -4.89 -15.14
N PRO A 27 -4.11 -4.58 -14.80
CA PRO A 27 -3.12 -4.06 -15.75
C PRO A 27 -2.99 -4.91 -17.02
N SER A 28 -3.01 -6.24 -16.92
CA SER A 28 -2.97 -7.14 -18.07
C SER A 28 -4.26 -7.18 -18.88
N ARG A 29 -5.36 -6.59 -18.41
CA ARG A 29 -6.72 -6.74 -18.97
C ARG A 29 -7.21 -8.19 -18.99
N GLY A 30 -6.58 -9.09 -18.26
CA GLY A 30 -6.86 -10.52 -18.29
C GLY A 30 -6.52 -11.22 -19.62
N ARG A 31 -5.79 -10.54 -20.51
CA ARG A 31 -5.54 -11.04 -21.89
C ARG A 31 -4.68 -12.29 -21.95
N LEU A 32 -3.87 -12.53 -20.92
CA LEU A 32 -2.92 -13.65 -20.85
C LEU A 32 -3.43 -14.82 -20.00
N TYR A 33 -4.66 -14.73 -19.51
CA TYR A 33 -5.30 -15.79 -18.74
C TYR A 33 -6.25 -16.65 -19.59
N PRO A 34 -6.55 -17.87 -19.15
CA PRO A 34 -7.60 -18.67 -19.77
C PRO A 34 -8.96 -17.92 -19.81
N LYS A 35 -9.77 -18.14 -20.82
CA LYS A 35 -11.05 -17.44 -21.00
C LYS A 35 -12.04 -17.59 -19.82
N ASN A 36 -11.90 -18.66 -19.05
CA ASN A 36 -12.70 -18.96 -17.87
C ASN A 36 -12.00 -18.62 -16.55
N ALA A 37 -10.86 -17.91 -16.62
CA ALA A 37 -10.17 -17.45 -15.43
C ALA A 37 -11.05 -16.50 -14.62
N LYS A 38 -10.97 -16.64 -13.29
CA LYS A 38 -11.64 -15.73 -12.34
C LYS A 38 -10.73 -15.44 -11.18
N ILE A 39 -10.83 -14.24 -10.66
CA ILE A 39 -10.14 -13.79 -9.47
C ILE A 39 -11.18 -13.26 -8.49
N LYS A 40 -11.10 -13.73 -7.25
CA LYS A 40 -11.85 -13.18 -6.14
C LYS A 40 -10.87 -12.66 -5.10
N ALA A 41 -11.18 -11.54 -4.48
CA ALA A 41 -10.35 -10.97 -3.43
C ALA A 41 -11.20 -10.53 -2.23
N ARG A 42 -10.58 -10.48 -1.05
CA ARG A 42 -11.20 -9.96 0.19
C ARG A 42 -10.25 -9.03 0.94
N SER A 43 -10.78 -8.28 1.86
CA SER A 43 -9.99 -7.53 2.84
C SER A 43 -9.26 -8.47 3.81
N MET A 44 -8.21 -7.96 4.46
CA MET A 44 -7.46 -8.68 5.48
C MET A 44 -8.28 -8.87 6.76
N SER A 45 -8.06 -10.00 7.41
CA SER A 45 -8.49 -10.26 8.78
C SER A 45 -7.48 -9.69 9.79
N VAL A 46 -7.87 -9.68 11.06
CA VAL A 46 -6.98 -9.35 12.19
C VAL A 46 -5.73 -10.22 12.20
N LEU A 47 -5.85 -11.52 11.86
CA LEU A 47 -4.71 -12.45 11.79
C LEU A 47 -3.70 -12.01 10.73
N GLU A 48 -4.18 -11.65 9.55
CA GLU A 48 -3.31 -11.24 8.44
C GLU A 48 -2.66 -9.87 8.71
N VAL A 49 -3.35 -8.96 9.37
CA VAL A 49 -2.75 -7.67 9.77
C VAL A 49 -1.68 -7.87 10.84
N LYS A 50 -1.88 -8.79 11.81
CA LYS A 50 -0.83 -9.19 12.78
C LYS A 50 0.35 -9.84 12.08
N PHE A 51 0.10 -10.69 11.08
CA PHE A 51 1.16 -11.30 10.28
C PHE A 51 1.95 -10.26 9.50
N LEU A 52 1.25 -9.30 8.90
CA LEU A 52 1.85 -8.17 8.19
C LEU A 52 2.77 -7.32 9.08
N ALA A 53 2.48 -7.21 10.38
CA ALA A 53 3.33 -6.50 11.34
C ALA A 53 4.70 -7.16 11.58
N THR A 54 4.95 -8.37 11.04
CA THR A 54 6.26 -9.03 11.04
C THR A 54 7.10 -8.70 9.80
N LEU A 55 6.61 -7.82 8.92
CA LEU A 55 7.27 -7.43 7.69
C LEU A 55 8.55 -6.65 7.97
N VAL A 56 9.64 -7.12 7.37
CA VAL A 56 10.95 -6.45 7.32
C VAL A 56 11.46 -6.49 5.87
N PRO A 57 12.44 -5.65 5.48
CA PRO A 57 12.93 -5.62 4.09
C PRO A 57 13.27 -6.99 3.51
N ALA A 58 13.92 -7.84 4.31
CA ALA A 58 14.40 -9.16 3.88
C ALA A 58 13.29 -10.19 3.59
N ASN A 59 12.05 -9.98 4.10
CA ASN A 59 10.95 -10.92 3.93
C ASN A 59 9.70 -10.29 3.25
N ALA A 60 9.78 -9.03 2.84
CA ALA A 60 8.62 -8.27 2.38
C ALA A 60 7.87 -8.96 1.25
N THR A 61 8.57 -9.41 0.21
CA THR A 61 7.96 -10.10 -0.93
C THR A 61 7.28 -11.41 -0.52
N ASN A 62 7.92 -12.21 0.34
CA ASN A 62 7.35 -13.47 0.81
C ASN A 62 6.07 -13.24 1.64
N ILE A 63 6.08 -12.25 2.53
CA ILE A 63 4.90 -11.88 3.33
C ILE A 63 3.77 -11.39 2.44
N CYS A 64 4.06 -10.54 1.45
CA CYS A 64 3.05 -10.04 0.52
C CYS A 64 2.49 -11.16 -0.38
N ASN A 65 3.32 -12.12 -0.80
CA ASN A 65 2.87 -13.28 -1.55
C ASN A 65 1.94 -14.16 -0.71
N GLU A 66 2.32 -14.49 0.52
CA GLU A 66 1.48 -15.27 1.44
C GLU A 66 0.17 -14.54 1.77
N LEU A 67 0.21 -13.22 1.95
CA LEU A 67 -0.96 -12.39 2.14
C LEU A 67 -1.89 -12.44 0.92
N LEU A 68 -1.33 -12.32 -0.29
CA LEU A 68 -2.09 -12.42 -1.53
C LEU A 68 -2.80 -13.77 -1.63
N GLU A 69 -2.10 -14.88 -1.38
CA GLU A 69 -2.66 -16.23 -1.43
C GLU A 69 -3.78 -16.44 -0.41
N LYS A 70 -3.68 -15.85 0.78
CA LYS A 70 -4.73 -15.89 1.82
C LYS A 70 -5.94 -15.02 1.50
N CYS A 71 -5.73 -13.90 0.83
CA CYS A 71 -6.77 -12.91 0.56
C CYS A 71 -7.38 -13.02 -0.83
N THR A 72 -6.91 -13.95 -1.69
CA THR A 72 -7.46 -14.14 -3.04
C THR A 72 -7.80 -15.61 -3.31
N ILE A 73 -8.68 -15.82 -4.28
CA ILE A 73 -9.00 -17.13 -4.86
C ILE A 73 -8.85 -17.00 -6.37
N LEU A 74 -7.97 -17.83 -6.93
CA LEU A 74 -7.80 -17.96 -8.37
C LEU A 74 -8.55 -19.20 -8.85
N GLU A 75 -9.41 -19.05 -9.86
CA GLU A 75 -10.14 -20.15 -10.47
C GLU A 75 -9.65 -20.35 -11.91
N ASN A 76 -9.31 -21.61 -12.26
CA ASN A 76 -8.86 -22.07 -13.57
C ASN A 76 -7.47 -21.61 -14.03
N PHE A 77 -6.64 -21.11 -13.12
CA PHE A 77 -5.20 -20.85 -13.33
C PHE A 77 -4.50 -20.81 -11.96
N SER A 78 -3.17 -20.86 -11.94
CA SER A 78 -2.36 -20.90 -10.72
C SER A 78 -1.77 -19.53 -10.40
N TYR A 79 -1.26 -19.36 -9.16
CA TYR A 79 -0.50 -18.16 -8.80
C TYR A 79 0.75 -18.00 -9.66
N ASP A 80 1.44 -19.09 -10.02
CA ASP A 80 2.62 -19.04 -10.89
C ASP A 80 2.34 -18.42 -12.26
N ASP A 81 1.08 -18.49 -12.71
CA ASP A 81 0.63 -17.91 -13.97
C ASP A 81 0.16 -16.46 -13.84
N LEU A 82 -0.03 -15.98 -12.61
CA LEU A 82 -0.47 -14.61 -12.36
C LEU A 82 0.60 -13.62 -12.85
N ILE A 83 0.21 -12.65 -13.67
CA ILE A 83 1.10 -11.59 -14.16
C ILE A 83 1.58 -10.75 -12.97
N LEU A 84 2.87 -10.40 -12.95
CA LEU A 84 3.48 -9.66 -11.84
C LEU A 84 2.81 -8.30 -11.60
N ALA A 85 2.45 -7.60 -12.66
CA ALA A 85 1.71 -6.33 -12.57
C ALA A 85 0.30 -6.50 -11.98
N ASP A 86 -0.37 -7.63 -12.27
CA ASP A 86 -1.69 -7.95 -11.69
C ASP A 86 -1.56 -8.38 -10.22
N ARG A 87 -0.45 -9.05 -9.84
CA ARG A 87 -0.11 -9.31 -8.44
C ARG A 87 0.01 -8.00 -7.67
N GLU A 88 0.78 -7.05 -8.18
CA GLU A 88 0.94 -5.73 -7.56
C GLU A 88 -0.43 -5.03 -7.42
N PHE A 89 -1.25 -5.02 -8.47
CA PHE A 89 -2.60 -4.46 -8.42
C PHE A 89 -3.47 -5.10 -7.34
N LEU A 90 -3.45 -6.43 -7.21
CA LEU A 90 -4.23 -7.15 -6.20
C LEU A 90 -3.75 -6.83 -4.77
N ILE A 91 -2.46 -6.69 -4.54
CA ILE A 91 -1.91 -6.25 -3.24
C ILE A 91 -2.37 -4.82 -2.93
N PHE A 92 -2.35 -3.90 -3.90
CA PHE A 92 -2.94 -2.56 -3.74
C PHE A 92 -4.43 -2.63 -3.40
N TRP A 93 -5.17 -3.46 -4.12
CA TRP A 93 -6.59 -3.64 -3.90
C TRP A 93 -6.87 -4.14 -2.48
N ILE A 94 -6.15 -5.17 -2.02
CA ILE A 94 -6.26 -5.72 -0.66
C ILE A 94 -5.97 -4.63 0.37
N ARG A 95 -4.88 -3.87 0.21
CA ARG A 95 -4.54 -2.78 1.12
C ARG A 95 -5.65 -1.72 1.20
N LEU A 96 -6.12 -1.23 0.05
CA LEU A 96 -7.14 -0.18 -0.01
C LEU A 96 -8.48 -0.60 0.57
N ASN A 97 -8.80 -1.89 0.50
CA ASN A 97 -10.04 -2.44 1.06
C ASN A 97 -9.90 -2.95 2.51
N SER A 98 -8.68 -2.99 3.05
CA SER A 98 -8.43 -3.43 4.42
C SER A 98 -8.24 -2.27 5.40
N PHE A 99 -7.77 -1.12 4.96
CA PHE A 99 -7.53 0.04 5.81
C PHE A 99 -8.38 1.23 5.39
N ILE A 100 -9.15 1.80 6.32
CA ILE A 100 -10.03 2.97 6.06
C ILE A 100 -9.18 4.19 5.69
N ASN A 101 -8.04 4.34 6.37
CA ASN A 101 -7.11 5.45 6.19
C ASN A 101 -5.85 5.02 5.42
N ALA A 102 -6.01 4.30 4.31
CA ALA A 102 -4.89 3.93 3.42
C ALA A 102 -4.31 5.19 2.74
N ASN A 103 -3.68 6.08 3.53
CA ASN A 103 -3.31 7.43 3.10
C ASN A 103 -2.14 7.46 2.09
N GLY A 104 -1.51 6.32 1.81
CA GLY A 104 -0.35 6.28 0.93
C GLY A 104 0.98 6.36 1.69
N PHE A 105 2.01 6.79 1.01
CA PHE A 105 3.37 6.91 1.55
C PHE A 105 3.97 8.29 1.24
N ILE A 106 4.99 8.68 2.02
CA ILE A 106 5.64 9.99 1.87
C ILE A 106 6.90 9.83 1.03
N ILE A 107 7.00 10.65 -0.01
CA ILE A 107 8.22 10.84 -0.78
C ILE A 107 8.92 12.11 -0.28
N THR A 108 10.22 12.01 -0.09
CA THR A 108 11.05 13.17 0.26
C THR A 108 11.99 13.53 -0.89
N ILE A 109 11.90 14.76 -1.37
CA ILE A 109 12.92 15.37 -2.24
C ILE A 109 13.82 16.22 -1.33
N PRO A 110 15.09 15.85 -1.15
CA PRO A 110 15.97 16.52 -0.18
C PRO A 110 16.14 18.02 -0.45
N GLU A 111 16.24 18.38 -1.73
CA GLU A 111 16.50 19.75 -2.15
C GLU A 111 15.74 20.09 -3.44
N CYS A 112 14.88 21.10 -3.37
CA CYS A 112 14.24 21.66 -4.56
C CYS A 112 15.26 22.36 -5.45
N SER A 113 15.31 22.01 -6.73
CA SER A 113 16.25 22.66 -7.69
C SER A 113 16.02 24.17 -7.87
N GLY A 114 14.83 24.67 -7.49
CA GLY A 114 14.50 26.10 -7.55
C GLY A 114 14.77 26.86 -6.27
N CYS A 115 14.14 26.51 -5.16
CA CYS A 115 14.18 27.26 -3.90
C CYS A 115 15.07 26.64 -2.82
N LYS A 116 15.72 25.52 -3.09
CA LYS A 116 16.64 24.82 -2.20
C LYS A 116 16.01 24.25 -0.91
N LYS A 117 14.69 24.25 -0.80
CA LYS A 117 13.98 23.70 0.35
C LYS A 117 13.68 22.21 0.16
N LYS A 118 13.63 21.47 1.28
CA LYS A 118 13.13 20.10 1.31
C LYS A 118 11.65 20.07 0.92
N ILE A 119 11.26 19.07 0.14
CA ILE A 119 9.85 18.81 -0.22
C ILE A 119 9.45 17.46 0.36
N GLU A 120 8.35 17.42 1.09
CA GLU A 120 7.67 16.20 1.51
C GLU A 120 6.33 16.14 0.78
N TYR A 121 6.12 15.05 0.06
CA TYR A 121 4.92 14.84 -0.73
C TYR A 121 4.28 13.50 -0.37
N THR A 122 2.99 13.53 -0.04
CA THR A 122 2.23 12.31 0.24
C THR A 122 1.62 11.75 -1.04
N VAL A 123 2.11 10.61 -1.49
CA VAL A 123 1.53 9.86 -2.59
C VAL A 123 0.31 9.11 -2.07
N LYS A 124 -0.86 9.48 -2.57
CA LYS A 124 -2.10 8.77 -2.25
C LYS A 124 -2.22 7.54 -3.14
N LEU A 125 -2.35 6.36 -2.55
CA LEU A 125 -2.49 5.11 -3.30
C LEU A 125 -3.66 5.12 -4.29
N LEU A 126 -4.75 5.81 -3.94
CA LEU A 126 -5.93 5.98 -4.81
C LEU A 126 -5.66 6.79 -6.09
N ASN A 127 -4.59 7.59 -6.10
CA ASN A 127 -4.23 8.45 -7.22
C ASN A 127 -3.13 7.84 -8.08
N LEU A 128 -2.68 6.62 -7.77
CA LEU A 128 -1.72 5.92 -8.62
C LEU A 128 -2.35 5.57 -9.96
N GLU A 129 -1.65 5.91 -11.02
CA GLU A 129 -2.05 5.59 -12.38
C GLU A 129 -1.46 4.25 -12.78
N PHE A 130 -2.23 3.51 -13.60
CA PHE A 130 -1.81 2.23 -14.16
C PHE A 130 -1.73 2.31 -15.68
N LYS A 131 -0.66 1.78 -16.23
CA LYS A 131 -0.58 1.47 -17.66
C LYS A 131 -1.20 0.11 -17.90
N TYR A 132 -2.00 -0.01 -18.93
CA TYR A 132 -2.73 -1.23 -19.25
C TYR A 132 -2.22 -1.85 -20.55
N LEU A 133 -2.27 -3.18 -20.62
CA LEU A 133 -1.97 -3.93 -21.84
C LEU A 133 -3.21 -3.87 -22.76
N ASP A 134 -3.33 -2.81 -23.55
CA ASP A 134 -4.51 -2.59 -24.40
C ASP A 134 -4.44 -3.28 -25.76
N HIS A 135 -3.29 -3.83 -26.14
CA HIS A 135 -3.05 -4.55 -27.40
C HIS A 135 -2.62 -6.03 -27.14
N PRO A 136 -2.70 -6.92 -28.13
CA PRO A 136 -2.18 -8.28 -28.03
C PRO A 136 -0.67 -8.28 -27.76
N PHE A 137 -0.24 -9.10 -26.82
CA PHE A 137 1.17 -9.28 -26.52
C PHE A 137 1.89 -10.04 -27.65
N VAL A 138 3.03 -9.53 -28.08
CA VAL A 138 3.91 -10.19 -29.03
C VAL A 138 5.04 -10.87 -28.27
N ASN A 139 5.08 -12.19 -28.31
CA ASN A 139 5.96 -13.03 -27.49
C ASN A 139 7.36 -13.26 -28.07
N SER A 140 7.80 -12.43 -29.01
CA SER A 140 9.13 -12.54 -29.60
C SER A 140 9.63 -11.20 -30.14
N VAL A 141 10.94 -10.98 -30.10
CA VAL A 141 11.62 -9.80 -30.61
C VAL A 141 12.74 -10.24 -31.56
N TYR A 142 12.83 -9.63 -32.72
CA TYR A 142 13.94 -9.84 -33.65
C TYR A 142 15.09 -8.88 -33.34
N LEU A 143 16.27 -9.43 -33.04
CA LEU A 143 17.51 -8.71 -32.76
C LEU A 143 18.36 -8.72 -34.04
N SER A 144 18.45 -7.57 -34.71
CA SER A 144 18.99 -7.50 -36.08
C SER A 144 20.49 -7.69 -36.15
N ASP A 145 21.24 -7.27 -35.13
CA ASP A 145 22.69 -7.34 -35.12
C ASP A 145 23.18 -8.77 -34.83
N LEU A 146 22.37 -9.53 -34.09
CA LEU A 146 22.63 -10.95 -33.82
C LEU A 146 21.96 -11.89 -34.85
N ASP A 147 21.04 -11.39 -35.67
CA ASP A 147 20.21 -12.15 -36.58
C ASP A 147 19.44 -13.30 -35.92
N ILE A 148 18.86 -13.02 -34.74
CA ILE A 148 18.07 -13.98 -33.96
C ILE A 148 16.69 -13.45 -33.61
N THR A 149 15.72 -14.37 -33.44
CA THR A 149 14.44 -14.06 -32.82
C THR A 149 14.44 -14.55 -31.37
N LEU A 150 14.40 -13.62 -30.42
CA LEU A 150 14.42 -13.90 -28.99
C LEU A 150 12.98 -14.08 -28.49
N PRO A 151 12.64 -15.19 -27.83
CA PRO A 151 11.34 -15.34 -27.18
C PRO A 151 11.28 -14.48 -25.91
N VAL A 152 10.14 -13.81 -25.73
CA VAL A 152 9.89 -12.94 -24.58
C VAL A 152 8.54 -13.22 -23.95
N ARG A 153 8.41 -12.96 -22.67
CA ARG A 153 7.19 -13.09 -21.88
C ARG A 153 7.02 -11.92 -20.91
N ILE A 154 5.79 -11.65 -20.50
CA ILE A 154 5.56 -10.73 -19.39
C ILE A 154 5.92 -11.43 -18.08
N PRO A 155 6.64 -10.75 -17.15
CA PRO A 155 6.99 -11.30 -15.82
C PRO A 155 5.75 -11.75 -15.05
N ARG A 156 5.91 -12.84 -14.28
CA ARG A 156 4.83 -13.48 -13.51
C ARG A 156 5.11 -13.50 -12.02
N TYR A 157 4.14 -13.89 -11.23
CA TYR A 157 4.21 -14.05 -9.78
C TYR A 157 5.46 -14.82 -9.32
N ARG A 158 5.81 -15.93 -9.98
CA ARG A 158 7.02 -16.72 -9.69
C ARG A 158 8.33 -15.91 -9.79
N ASP A 159 8.32 -14.81 -10.53
CA ASP A 159 9.48 -13.93 -10.70
C ASP A 159 9.57 -12.86 -9.60
N SER A 160 8.56 -12.74 -8.74
CA SER A 160 8.46 -11.67 -7.73
C SER A 160 9.58 -11.71 -6.67
N SER A 161 10.18 -12.87 -6.44
CA SER A 161 11.30 -13.05 -5.51
C SER A 161 12.67 -12.78 -6.12
N LEU A 162 12.75 -12.56 -7.44
CA LEU A 162 14.01 -12.24 -8.11
C LEU A 162 14.42 -10.81 -7.80
N ILE A 163 15.69 -10.63 -7.50
CA ILE A 163 16.27 -9.31 -7.21
C ILE A 163 16.48 -8.60 -8.55
N VAL A 164 15.98 -7.36 -8.64
CA VAL A 164 16.14 -6.48 -9.79
C VAL A 164 16.87 -5.24 -9.28
N GLU A 165 18.14 -5.12 -9.62
CA GLU A 165 18.99 -4.02 -9.17
C GLU A 165 19.17 -2.94 -10.27
N ASP A 166 19.11 -3.34 -11.53
CA ASP A 166 19.34 -2.46 -12.66
C ASP A 166 18.40 -2.75 -13.87
N ASP A 167 18.53 -1.96 -14.93
CA ASP A 167 17.75 -2.12 -16.16
C ASP A 167 18.04 -3.45 -16.89
N ILE A 168 19.22 -4.02 -16.70
CA ILE A 168 19.59 -5.33 -17.35
C ILE A 168 18.84 -6.45 -16.65
N ASP A 169 18.79 -6.44 -15.31
CA ASP A 169 18.01 -7.40 -14.54
C ASP A 169 16.53 -7.34 -14.92
N GLU A 170 15.97 -6.11 -15.06
CA GLU A 170 14.59 -5.93 -15.50
C GLU A 170 14.35 -6.58 -16.87
N VAL A 171 15.24 -6.35 -17.83
CA VAL A 171 15.17 -6.96 -19.18
C VAL A 171 15.25 -8.48 -19.11
N CYS A 172 16.12 -9.03 -18.22
CA CYS A 172 16.27 -10.48 -18.07
C CYS A 172 14.99 -11.19 -17.64
N LEU A 173 14.12 -10.54 -16.87
CA LEU A 173 12.82 -11.09 -16.45
C LEU A 173 11.87 -11.33 -17.64
N TRP A 174 12.03 -10.56 -18.70
CA TRP A 174 11.19 -10.67 -19.90
C TRP A 174 11.63 -11.75 -20.88
N ILE A 175 12.88 -12.24 -20.77
CA ILE A 175 13.42 -13.28 -21.66
C ILE A 175 12.81 -14.63 -21.29
N ASP A 176 12.13 -15.26 -22.25
CA ASP A 176 11.45 -16.55 -22.08
C ASP A 176 12.33 -17.72 -22.55
N THR A 177 13.39 -17.98 -21.79
CA THR A 177 14.31 -19.12 -22.00
C THR A 177 14.54 -19.84 -20.69
N ASP A 178 14.96 -21.12 -20.78
CA ASP A 178 15.29 -21.94 -19.59
C ASP A 178 16.64 -21.57 -18.95
N ASN A 179 17.33 -20.56 -19.45
CA ASN A 179 18.59 -20.08 -18.94
C ASN A 179 18.44 -19.49 -17.53
N SER A 180 19.47 -19.64 -16.70
CA SER A 180 19.55 -18.99 -15.40
C SER A 180 19.54 -17.44 -15.54
N MET A 181 19.22 -16.73 -14.47
CA MET A 181 19.29 -15.26 -14.46
C MET A 181 20.69 -14.75 -14.79
N GLU A 182 21.74 -15.42 -14.30
CA GLU A 182 23.14 -15.07 -14.58
C GLU A 182 23.50 -15.23 -16.06
N GLU A 183 23.02 -16.30 -16.71
CA GLU A 183 23.22 -16.50 -18.14
C GLU A 183 22.46 -15.44 -18.96
N LYS A 184 21.21 -15.12 -18.57
CA LYS A 184 20.44 -14.04 -19.21
C LYS A 184 21.12 -12.69 -19.03
N TYR A 185 21.61 -12.39 -17.83
CA TYR A 185 22.36 -11.16 -17.56
C TYR A 185 23.59 -11.06 -18.42
N THR A 186 24.37 -12.15 -18.53
CA THR A 186 25.54 -12.21 -19.39
C THR A 186 25.15 -11.99 -20.86
N PHE A 187 24.08 -12.60 -21.34
CA PHE A 187 23.58 -12.42 -22.69
C PHE A 187 23.20 -10.96 -22.95
N VAL A 188 22.36 -10.38 -22.09
CA VAL A 188 21.86 -8.99 -22.23
C VAL A 188 23.01 -7.98 -22.16
N SER A 189 23.97 -8.18 -21.25
CA SER A 189 25.15 -7.30 -21.11
C SER A 189 26.07 -7.29 -22.34
N ASN A 190 26.00 -8.34 -23.15
CA ASN A 190 26.81 -8.44 -24.40
C ASN A 190 26.02 -8.02 -25.65
N LEU A 191 24.78 -7.57 -25.53
CA LEU A 191 24.02 -7.04 -26.66
C LEU A 191 24.64 -5.75 -27.18
N THR A 192 24.53 -5.52 -28.49
CA THR A 192 24.80 -4.20 -29.03
C THR A 192 23.82 -3.17 -28.51
N ALA A 193 24.17 -1.90 -28.54
CA ALA A 193 23.24 -0.83 -28.12
C ALA A 193 21.93 -0.86 -28.95
N ASN A 194 22.01 -1.20 -30.23
CA ASN A 194 20.85 -1.28 -31.11
C ASN A 194 19.90 -2.43 -30.71
N ASP A 195 20.41 -3.64 -30.49
CA ASP A 195 19.63 -4.80 -30.08
C ASP A 195 19.07 -4.61 -28.66
N PHE A 196 19.85 -4.04 -27.74
CA PHE A 196 19.37 -3.70 -26.40
C PHE A 196 18.21 -2.70 -26.44
N MET A 197 18.35 -1.61 -27.21
CA MET A 197 17.27 -0.62 -27.36
C MET A 197 16.04 -1.19 -28.04
N THR A 198 16.20 -2.10 -29.01
CA THR A 198 15.09 -2.81 -29.66
C THR A 198 14.32 -3.65 -28.64
N LEU A 199 15.03 -4.41 -27.80
CA LEU A 199 14.43 -5.22 -26.74
C LEU A 199 13.75 -4.36 -25.69
N LYS A 200 14.42 -3.28 -25.22
CA LYS A 200 13.85 -2.34 -24.24
C LYS A 200 12.59 -1.65 -24.78
N SER A 201 12.59 -1.20 -26.03
CA SER A 201 11.40 -0.60 -26.66
C SER A 201 10.23 -1.59 -26.71
N HIS A 202 10.51 -2.86 -27.05
CA HIS A 202 9.48 -3.89 -27.03
C HIS A 202 8.90 -4.12 -25.61
N ILE A 203 9.75 -4.10 -24.57
CA ILE A 203 9.34 -4.21 -23.18
C ILE A 203 8.48 -2.99 -22.80
N ASP A 204 8.94 -1.79 -23.09
CA ASP A 204 8.24 -0.56 -22.77
C ASP A 204 6.86 -0.48 -23.44
N ASP A 205 6.73 -0.94 -24.69
CA ASP A 205 5.46 -1.01 -25.40
C ASP A 205 4.47 -1.98 -24.74
N ASN A 206 4.97 -3.12 -24.24
CA ASN A 206 4.17 -4.19 -23.64
C ASN A 206 4.08 -4.09 -22.12
N TYR A 207 4.78 -3.14 -21.50
CA TYR A 207 4.72 -2.94 -20.06
C TYR A 207 3.29 -2.60 -19.63
N CYS A 208 2.83 -3.27 -18.58
CA CYS A 208 1.62 -2.92 -17.85
C CYS A 208 1.94 -2.91 -16.35
N GLY A 209 1.22 -2.10 -15.58
CA GLY A 209 1.46 -1.97 -14.15
C GLY A 209 1.38 -0.52 -13.68
N VAL A 210 1.85 -0.27 -12.48
CA VAL A 210 1.85 1.07 -11.87
C VAL A 210 2.81 1.98 -12.61
N ILE A 211 2.35 3.20 -12.94
CA ILE A 211 3.23 4.25 -13.47
C ILE A 211 4.09 4.76 -12.33
N LYS A 212 5.40 4.48 -12.41
CA LYS A 212 6.37 4.80 -11.34
C LYS A 212 6.93 6.22 -11.43
N GLU A 213 6.39 7.06 -12.31
CA GLU A 213 6.82 8.45 -12.47
C GLU A 213 5.71 9.40 -12.03
N LEU A 214 6.04 10.33 -11.13
CA LEU A 214 5.13 11.37 -10.68
C LEU A 214 5.73 12.75 -10.99
N THR A 215 4.87 13.64 -11.44
CA THR A 215 5.19 15.08 -11.51
C THR A 215 4.69 15.74 -10.22
N ILE A 216 5.62 16.26 -9.42
CA ILE A 216 5.34 16.90 -8.14
C ILE A 216 5.66 18.39 -8.25
N GLU A 217 4.72 19.24 -7.84
CA GLU A 217 4.93 20.68 -7.75
C GLU A 217 5.46 21.07 -6.37
N CYS A 218 6.53 21.87 -6.34
CA CYS A 218 7.10 22.37 -5.10
C CYS A 218 6.13 23.34 -4.41
N PRO A 219 5.70 23.09 -3.16
CA PRO A 219 4.74 23.94 -2.46
C PRO A 219 5.31 25.33 -2.11
N HIS A 220 6.63 25.54 -2.25
CA HIS A 220 7.29 26.78 -1.89
C HIS A 220 7.54 27.72 -3.08
N CYS A 221 7.74 27.18 -4.29
CA CYS A 221 8.10 28.01 -5.46
C CYS A 221 7.40 27.61 -6.75
N GLY A 222 6.51 26.62 -6.74
CA GLY A 222 5.76 26.17 -7.92
C GLY A 222 6.57 25.40 -8.96
N ARG A 223 7.86 25.11 -8.70
CA ARG A 223 8.69 24.34 -9.66
C ARG A 223 8.25 22.88 -9.68
N THR A 224 8.12 22.33 -10.88
CA THR A 224 7.81 20.91 -11.09
C THR A 224 9.05 20.04 -11.00
N HIS A 225 8.90 18.84 -10.42
CA HIS A 225 9.92 17.80 -10.34
C HIS A 225 9.31 16.49 -10.83
N ASN A 226 10.01 15.81 -11.74
CA ASN A 226 9.68 14.44 -12.10
C ASN A 226 10.42 13.51 -11.14
N VAL A 227 9.68 12.71 -10.42
CA VAL A 227 10.22 11.82 -9.38
C VAL A 227 9.84 10.40 -9.72
N LYS A 228 10.83 9.51 -9.76
CA LYS A 228 10.57 8.07 -9.84
C LYS A 228 10.15 7.57 -8.46
N ILE A 229 9.00 6.91 -8.40
CA ILE A 229 8.48 6.34 -7.16
C ILE A 229 8.96 4.89 -7.06
N GLU A 230 9.56 4.56 -5.94
CA GLU A 230 9.81 3.17 -5.59
C GLU A 230 8.58 2.61 -4.86
N ILE A 231 7.76 1.87 -5.61
CA ILE A 231 6.64 1.13 -5.03
C ILE A 231 7.09 -0.32 -4.93
N ASN A 232 7.33 -0.76 -3.71
CA ASN A 232 7.68 -2.13 -3.40
C ASN A 232 6.83 -2.65 -2.23
N ASP A 233 6.85 -3.95 -2.03
CA ASP A 233 6.07 -4.64 -1.00
C ASP A 233 6.30 -4.07 0.41
N GLN A 234 7.53 -3.64 0.72
CA GLN A 234 7.87 -3.03 2.00
C GLN A 234 7.19 -1.66 2.17
N ASN A 235 7.32 -0.78 1.16
CA ASN A 235 6.80 0.60 1.26
C ASN A 235 5.27 0.64 1.33
N LEU A 236 4.61 -0.38 0.80
CA LEU A 236 3.15 -0.49 0.88
C LEU A 236 2.64 -0.68 2.30
N PHE A 237 3.40 -1.35 3.17
CA PHE A 237 2.91 -1.79 4.48
C PHE A 237 3.81 -1.36 5.65
N ASN A 238 4.78 -0.47 5.44
CA ASN A 238 5.76 -0.05 6.44
C ASN A 238 5.17 0.64 7.70
N ASN A 239 3.89 1.00 7.68
CA ASN A 239 3.21 1.70 8.79
C ASN A 239 2.37 0.76 9.67
N VAL A 240 2.47 -0.55 9.50
CA VAL A 240 1.70 -1.52 10.29
C VAL A 240 2.50 -1.90 11.53
N ASP A 241 2.06 -1.45 12.71
CA ASP A 241 2.70 -1.68 13.99
C ASP A 241 1.86 -2.61 14.88
N LEU A 242 2.46 -3.70 15.33
CA LEU A 242 1.80 -4.69 16.19
C LEU A 242 1.30 -4.08 17.50
N SER A 243 2.03 -3.15 18.09
CA SER A 243 1.61 -2.48 19.34
C SER A 243 0.34 -1.67 19.14
N GLN A 244 0.23 -0.94 18.03
CA GLN A 244 -0.98 -0.19 17.68
C GLN A 244 -2.17 -1.10 17.40
N ILE A 245 -1.94 -2.24 16.75
CA ILE A 245 -2.98 -3.27 16.51
C ILE A 245 -3.54 -3.77 17.85
N LEU A 246 -2.64 -4.20 18.75
CA LEU A 246 -3.02 -4.73 20.06
C LEU A 246 -3.69 -3.66 20.95
N GLU A 247 -3.20 -2.41 20.91
CA GLU A 247 -3.83 -1.30 21.61
C GLU A 247 -5.27 -1.07 21.11
N THR A 248 -5.45 -1.06 19.79
CA THR A 248 -6.78 -0.90 19.16
C THR A 248 -7.74 -1.99 19.61
N ILE A 249 -7.33 -3.26 19.53
CA ILE A 249 -8.16 -4.40 19.95
C ILE A 249 -8.51 -4.30 21.44
N THR A 250 -7.53 -3.96 22.29
CA THR A 250 -7.73 -3.83 23.75
C THR A 250 -8.69 -2.67 24.07
N ARG A 251 -8.57 -1.56 23.35
CA ARG A 251 -9.46 -0.40 23.51
C ARG A 251 -10.90 -0.77 23.15
N ILE A 252 -11.10 -1.44 22.03
CA ILE A 252 -12.45 -1.90 21.62
C ILE A 252 -13.04 -2.84 22.68
N ALA A 253 -12.30 -3.85 23.12
CA ALA A 253 -12.76 -4.76 24.16
C ALA A 253 -13.17 -4.04 25.46
N LYS A 254 -12.44 -2.97 25.83
CA LYS A 254 -12.71 -2.19 27.03
C LYS A 254 -13.99 -1.34 26.94
N TYR A 255 -14.25 -0.73 25.77
CA TYR A 255 -15.33 0.27 25.63
C TYR A 255 -16.62 -0.28 25.04
N SER A 256 -16.57 -1.32 24.22
CA SER A 256 -17.75 -1.90 23.56
C SER A 256 -18.15 -3.27 24.10
N ASN A 257 -17.37 -3.89 24.99
CA ASN A 257 -17.51 -5.29 25.44
C ASN A 257 -17.45 -6.31 24.27
N LEU A 258 -16.96 -5.93 23.12
CA LEU A 258 -16.79 -6.83 21.98
C LEU A 258 -15.47 -7.60 22.12
N GLN A 259 -15.51 -8.89 21.85
CA GLN A 259 -14.33 -9.73 21.78
C GLN A 259 -13.88 -9.84 20.31
N ILE A 260 -12.82 -9.13 19.96
CA ILE A 260 -12.23 -9.18 18.63
C ILE A 260 -11.44 -10.47 18.49
N THR A 261 -11.84 -11.34 17.57
CA THR A 261 -11.13 -12.58 17.23
C THR A 261 -10.26 -12.39 15.99
N ASN A 262 -9.40 -13.37 15.67
CA ASN A 262 -8.44 -13.26 14.56
C ASN A 262 -9.11 -13.26 13.17
N ASP A 263 -10.33 -13.73 13.08
CA ASP A 263 -11.17 -13.84 11.87
C ASP A 263 -12.03 -12.60 11.59
N TRP A 264 -12.02 -11.61 12.49
CA TRP A 264 -12.64 -10.32 12.17
C TRP A 264 -11.94 -9.66 11.00
N SER A 265 -12.71 -9.03 10.10
CA SER A 265 -12.14 -8.16 9.09
C SER A 265 -11.50 -6.94 9.75
N TRP A 266 -10.28 -6.56 9.33
CA TRP A 266 -9.60 -5.41 9.92
C TRP A 266 -10.36 -4.10 9.67
N VAL A 267 -11.05 -3.97 8.54
CA VAL A 267 -11.89 -2.80 8.26
C VAL A 267 -13.03 -2.64 9.28
N GLU A 268 -13.61 -3.75 9.75
CA GLU A 268 -14.64 -3.70 10.80
C GLU A 268 -14.04 -3.24 12.13
N VAL A 269 -12.83 -3.70 12.46
CA VAL A 269 -12.09 -3.25 13.66
C VAL A 269 -11.84 -1.74 13.61
N GLU A 270 -11.42 -1.21 12.45
CA GLU A 270 -11.22 0.24 12.30
C GLU A 270 -12.52 1.05 12.37
N VAL A 271 -13.64 0.51 11.86
CA VAL A 271 -14.97 1.13 12.00
C VAL A 271 -15.36 1.21 13.47
N GLU A 272 -15.24 0.11 14.21
CA GLU A 272 -15.55 0.07 15.65
C GLU A 272 -14.65 1.07 16.44
N GLN A 273 -13.38 1.14 16.09
CA GLN A 273 -12.47 2.13 16.70
C GLN A 273 -12.93 3.57 16.45
N GLN A 274 -13.40 3.89 15.24
CA GLN A 274 -13.92 5.22 14.94
C GLN A 274 -15.19 5.54 15.74
N ILE A 275 -16.10 4.59 15.90
CA ILE A 275 -17.32 4.73 16.69
C ILE A 275 -16.95 5.04 18.16
N ILE A 276 -16.03 4.25 18.74
CA ILE A 276 -15.58 4.43 20.12
C ILE A 276 -14.91 5.80 20.32
N ASN A 277 -14.04 6.20 19.39
CA ASN A 277 -13.36 7.50 19.46
C ASN A 277 -14.39 8.65 19.46
N LYS A 278 -15.43 8.56 18.63
CA LYS A 278 -16.51 9.54 18.60
C LYS A 278 -17.30 9.58 19.91
N MET A 279 -17.63 8.43 20.47
CA MET A 279 -18.32 8.35 21.78
C MET A 279 -17.50 8.99 22.89
N ILE A 280 -16.19 8.69 22.95
CA ILE A 280 -15.27 9.28 23.94
C ILE A 280 -15.18 10.80 23.77
N GLU A 281 -15.14 11.29 22.55
CA GLU A 281 -15.10 12.72 22.26
C GLU A 281 -16.39 13.43 22.71
N GLU A 282 -17.56 12.85 22.41
CA GLU A 282 -18.86 13.38 22.84
C GLU A 282 -18.97 13.40 24.38
N GLU A 283 -18.53 12.36 25.07
CA GLU A 283 -18.48 12.29 26.52
C GLU A 283 -17.55 13.36 27.12
N ASN A 284 -16.36 13.52 26.56
CA ASN A 284 -15.41 14.56 27.00
C ASN A 284 -15.98 15.97 26.80
N GLN A 285 -16.67 16.22 25.69
CA GLN A 285 -17.33 17.52 25.47
C GLN A 285 -18.47 17.77 26.46
N ALA A 286 -19.26 16.73 26.77
CA ALA A 286 -20.32 16.83 27.81
C ALA A 286 -19.75 17.15 29.16
N ASN A 287 -18.72 16.41 29.59
CA ASN A 287 -18.01 16.64 30.86
C ASN A 287 -17.40 18.05 30.97
N GLN A 288 -16.79 18.54 29.88
CA GLN A 288 -16.26 19.91 29.82
C GLN A 288 -17.37 20.97 30.00
N LYS A 289 -18.54 20.76 29.37
CA LYS A 289 -19.71 21.65 29.53
C LYS A 289 -20.24 21.63 30.94
N GLU A 290 -20.27 20.48 31.61
CA GLU A 290 -20.69 20.37 33.05
C GLU A 290 -19.70 21.06 33.96
N ILE A 291 -18.38 20.86 33.76
CA ILE A 291 -17.33 21.53 34.52
C ILE A 291 -17.42 23.07 34.34
N ALA A 292 -17.66 23.53 33.10
CA ALA A 292 -17.82 24.96 32.84
C ALA A 292 -19.07 25.56 33.55
N LYS A 293 -20.20 24.82 33.54
CA LYS A 293 -21.41 25.21 34.26
C LYS A 293 -21.18 25.22 35.77
N ALA A 294 -20.52 24.23 36.36
CA ALA A 294 -20.19 24.17 37.77
C ALA A 294 -19.29 25.33 38.17
N LYS A 295 -18.27 25.69 37.38
CA LYS A 295 -17.40 26.84 37.61
C LYS A 295 -18.15 28.17 37.54
N SER A 296 -19.13 28.33 36.66
CA SER A 296 -19.93 29.55 36.54
C SER A 296 -20.94 29.71 37.68
N GLN A 297 -21.28 28.65 38.40
CA GLN A 297 -22.19 28.64 39.54
C GLN A 297 -21.46 28.74 40.89
N MET A 298 -20.12 28.69 40.92
CA MET A 298 -19.36 28.94 42.14
C MET A 298 -19.51 30.42 42.52
N PRO A 299 -20.01 30.74 43.75
CA PRO A 299 -20.06 32.10 44.21
C PRO A 299 -18.63 32.67 44.26
N ALA A 300 -18.49 33.90 43.79
CA ALA A 300 -17.21 34.61 43.86
C ALA A 300 -16.66 34.52 45.31
N ALA A 301 -15.43 34.05 45.45
CA ALA A 301 -14.78 33.97 46.74
C ALA A 301 -14.86 35.37 47.42
N PRO A 302 -15.25 35.48 48.71
CA PRO A 302 -15.33 36.77 49.38
C PRO A 302 -13.97 37.44 49.30
N HIS A 303 -13.94 38.58 48.67
CA HIS A 303 -12.78 39.49 48.68
C HIS A 303 -12.52 39.91 50.11
N GLY A 304 -11.44 39.43 50.72
CA GLY A 304 -10.99 39.96 51.95
C GLY A 304 -10.45 38.95 52.98
N ILE A 305 -9.35 38.30 52.67
CA ILE A 305 -8.41 37.91 53.73
C ILE A 305 -7.10 38.62 53.41
N SER A 306 -6.90 39.76 54.06
CA SER A 306 -5.60 40.41 54.07
C SER A 306 -4.56 39.42 54.60
N LYS A 307 -3.50 39.22 53.83
CA LYS A 307 -2.35 38.42 54.27
C LYS A 307 -1.86 38.96 55.56
N PRO A 308 -1.70 38.17 56.66
CA PRO A 308 -1.02 38.61 57.87
C PRO A 308 0.41 39.02 57.52
N SER A 309 0.81 40.20 57.88
CA SER A 309 2.17 40.70 57.75
C SER A 309 3.11 39.81 58.57
N MET A 310 4.08 39.20 57.90
CA MET A 310 5.16 38.49 58.57
C MET A 310 5.97 39.48 59.41
N PRO A 311 6.26 39.16 60.68
CA PRO A 311 7.18 39.96 61.50
C PRO A 311 8.59 39.86 60.92
N SER A 312 9.26 40.99 60.75
CA SER A 312 10.65 41.10 60.34
C SER A 312 11.57 40.34 61.31
N MET A 313 12.34 39.38 60.81
CA MET A 313 13.41 38.75 61.57
C MET A 313 14.53 39.72 61.81
N PRO A 314 15.08 39.76 63.03
CA PRO A 314 16.27 40.59 63.35
C PRO A 314 17.49 39.97 62.68
N HIS A 315 18.29 40.83 62.11
CA HIS A 315 19.63 40.48 61.58
C HIS A 315 20.57 40.15 62.74
N PHE A 316 21.17 38.96 62.72
CA PHE A 316 22.42 38.66 63.46
C PHE A 316 23.49 38.25 62.38
#